data_03d9087d9bef60d2e1ad9f42fcda1704
#
_entry.id   03d9087d9bef60d2e1ad9f42fcda1704
#
_cell.length_a   1.000
_cell.length_b   1.000
_cell.length_c   1.000
_cell.angle_alpha   90.00
_cell.angle_beta   90.00
_cell.angle_gamma   90.00
#
_symmetry.space_group_name_H-M   'P 1'
#
loop_
_entity.id
_entity.type
_entity.pdbx_description
1 polymer ?
#
loop_
_entity_poly.entity_id
_entity_poly.type
_entity_poly.pdbx_seq_one_letter_code
_entity_poly.pdbx_strand_id
1 'polypeptide(L)'
;MFTLIPISIAIAGFGILLTVHNRPNLQYAALFLVAMGCYSAMPVIVCWFNLNLGGHHRRAVGTAWQVGFGNIGGIIATYAFQAKDAPQYKPGYSICIGFVCLSAVSCCIYFVACWMQNRNRDRSPRDLSLTEFEKTEKGDMSPDYRYLL
;
A
#
# COMPACT_ATOMS: atom_id res chain seq x y z
N MET A 1 -5.77 -7.49 6.03
CA MET A 1 -5.70 -6.69 7.27
C MET A 1 -4.29 -6.48 7.83
N PHE A 2 -3.35 -7.35 7.54
CA PHE A 2 -1.95 -7.24 8.05
C PHE A 2 -1.20 -5.98 7.58
N THR A 3 -1.62 -5.35 6.49
CA THR A 3 -1.00 -4.12 5.95
C THR A 3 -1.17 -2.89 6.85
N LEU A 4 -2.25 -2.82 7.62
CA LEU A 4 -2.56 -1.67 8.46
C LEU A 4 -1.64 -1.56 9.68
N ILE A 5 -1.10 -2.68 10.17
CA ILE A 5 -0.20 -2.70 11.33
C ILE A 5 1.09 -1.91 11.03
N PRO A 6 1.87 -2.25 9.98
CA PRO A 6 3.09 -1.50 9.68
C PRO A 6 2.81 -0.05 9.28
N ILE A 7 1.70 0.24 8.62
CA ILE A 7 1.31 1.61 8.28
C ILE A 7 1.05 2.43 9.56
N SER A 8 0.37 1.87 10.55
CA SER A 8 0.13 2.55 11.83
C SER A 8 1.42 2.83 12.61
N ILE A 9 2.40 1.93 12.56
CA ILE A 9 3.73 2.13 13.14
C ILE A 9 4.45 3.29 12.45
N ALA A 10 4.38 3.37 11.12
CA ALA A 10 4.98 4.48 10.36
C ALA A 10 4.32 5.83 10.70
N ILE A 11 2.99 5.88 10.80
CA ILE A 11 2.25 7.09 11.19
C ILE A 11 2.65 7.55 12.59
N ALA A 12 2.75 6.64 13.55
CA ALA A 12 3.19 6.94 14.91
C ALA A 12 4.62 7.52 14.91
N GLY A 13 5.54 6.92 14.17
CA GLY A 13 6.92 7.40 14.02
C GLY A 13 7.00 8.82 13.45
N PHE A 14 6.27 9.10 12.38
CA PHE A 14 6.19 10.45 11.80
C PHE A 14 5.51 11.45 12.74
N GLY A 15 4.49 11.03 13.51
CA GLY A 15 3.85 11.86 14.51
C GLY A 15 4.83 12.31 15.60
N ILE A 16 5.69 11.41 16.07
CA ILE A 16 6.76 11.74 17.03
C ILE A 16 7.75 12.74 16.41
N LEU A 17 8.17 12.54 15.15
CA LEU A 17 9.08 13.44 14.46
C LEU A 17 8.53 14.86 14.31
N LEU A 18 7.22 15.00 14.11
CA LEU A 18 6.57 16.32 14.00
C LEU A 18 6.38 17.01 15.34
N THR A 19 6.16 16.27 16.43
CA THR A 19 5.85 16.85 17.73
C THR A 19 7.07 17.12 18.59
N VAL A 20 8.11 16.28 18.46
CA VAL A 20 9.28 16.32 19.33
C VAL A 20 10.46 17.00 18.61
N HIS A 21 10.75 18.25 19.01
CA HIS A 21 11.82 19.06 18.38
C HIS A 21 13.11 19.14 19.20
N ASN A 22 13.03 18.95 20.53
CA ASN A 22 14.14 19.25 21.44
C ASN A 22 14.86 18.03 22.05
N ARG A 23 14.56 16.80 21.55
CA ARG A 23 15.17 15.56 22.08
C ARG A 23 15.72 14.72 20.93
N PRO A 24 17.01 14.88 20.57
CA PRO A 24 17.61 14.18 19.42
C PRO A 24 17.54 12.67 19.55
N ASN A 25 17.70 12.12 20.76
CA ASN A 25 17.62 10.67 20.97
C ASN A 25 16.22 10.10 20.66
N LEU A 26 15.16 10.85 20.95
CA LEU A 26 13.79 10.42 20.68
C LEU A 26 13.46 10.56 19.18
N GLN A 27 13.97 11.60 18.53
CA GLN A 27 13.87 11.76 17.08
C GLN A 27 14.58 10.61 16.35
N TYR A 28 15.77 10.22 16.83
CA TYR A 28 16.51 9.10 16.25
C TYR A 28 15.74 7.78 16.41
N ALA A 29 15.16 7.51 17.57
CA ALA A 29 14.31 6.34 17.78
C ALA A 29 13.07 6.36 16.87
N ALA A 30 12.45 7.53 16.66
CA ALA A 30 11.31 7.67 15.77
C ALA A 30 11.65 7.38 14.30
N LEU A 31 12.86 7.70 13.83
CA LEU A 31 13.33 7.33 12.50
C LEU A 31 13.37 5.82 12.30
N PHE A 32 13.78 5.05 13.31
CA PHE A 32 13.73 3.59 13.25
C PHE A 32 12.30 3.08 13.15
N LEU A 33 11.35 3.65 13.89
CA LEU A 33 9.95 3.27 13.80
C LEU A 33 9.39 3.54 12.40
N VAL A 34 9.70 4.70 11.81
CA VAL A 34 9.32 5.03 10.44
C VAL A 34 9.91 4.04 9.45
N ALA A 35 11.20 3.75 9.56
CA ALA A 35 11.88 2.81 8.68
C ALA A 35 11.25 1.41 8.79
N MET A 36 11.07 0.89 10.00
CA MET A 36 10.41 -0.40 10.23
C MET A 36 9.01 -0.45 9.63
N GLY A 37 8.19 0.59 9.86
CA GLY A 37 6.84 0.68 9.32
C GLY A 37 6.82 0.71 7.80
N CYS A 38 7.58 1.59 7.17
CA CYS A 38 7.60 1.75 5.72
C CYS A 38 8.18 0.53 5.00
N TYR A 39 9.33 0.01 5.45
CA TYR A 39 9.97 -1.15 4.81
C TYR A 39 9.20 -2.44 4.99
N SER A 40 8.45 -2.62 6.08
CA SER A 40 7.58 -3.79 6.25
C SER A 40 6.25 -3.66 5.51
N ALA A 41 5.69 -2.45 5.37
CA ALA A 41 4.45 -2.23 4.64
C ALA A 41 4.60 -2.50 3.13
N MET A 42 5.71 -2.07 2.53
CA MET A 42 5.92 -2.13 1.08
C MET A 42 5.79 -3.55 0.50
N PRO A 43 6.55 -4.58 0.95
CA PRO A 43 6.43 -5.92 0.39
C PRO A 43 5.05 -6.54 0.63
N VAL A 44 4.42 -6.26 1.76
CA VAL A 44 3.09 -6.79 2.07
C VAL A 44 2.05 -6.22 1.10
N ILE A 45 2.09 -4.92 0.81
CA ILE A 45 1.18 -4.27 -0.15
C ILE A 45 1.41 -4.82 -1.56
N VAL A 46 2.67 -4.93 -1.99
CA VAL A 46 3.03 -5.45 -3.31
C VAL A 46 2.56 -6.90 -3.48
N CYS A 47 2.82 -7.76 -2.50
CA CYS A 47 2.39 -9.15 -2.53
C CYS A 47 0.87 -9.26 -2.54
N TRP A 48 0.17 -8.53 -1.68
CA TRP A 48 -1.29 -8.56 -1.59
C TRP A 48 -1.95 -8.13 -2.90
N PHE A 49 -1.45 -7.04 -3.51
CA PHE A 49 -1.94 -6.59 -4.80
C PHE A 49 -1.71 -7.64 -5.90
N ASN A 50 -0.49 -8.20 -5.99
CA ASN A 50 -0.17 -9.20 -7.01
C ASN A 50 -0.92 -10.52 -6.85
N LEU A 51 -1.20 -10.95 -5.61
CA LEU A 51 -1.99 -12.15 -5.35
C LEU A 51 -3.44 -12.00 -5.77
N ASN A 52 -3.96 -10.75 -5.76
CA ASN A 52 -5.31 -10.44 -6.19
C ASN A 52 -5.46 -10.19 -7.70
N LEU A 53 -4.36 -10.18 -8.45
CA LEU A 53 -4.40 -10.09 -9.91
C LEU A 53 -4.40 -11.50 -10.52
N GLY A 54 -5.47 -11.84 -11.24
CA GLY A 54 -5.56 -13.09 -12.00
C GLY A 54 -4.79 -13.00 -13.32
N GLY A 55 -3.99 -14.04 -13.62
CA GLY A 55 -3.24 -14.15 -14.87
C GLY A 55 -1.85 -13.50 -14.87
N HIS A 56 -0.91 -14.13 -15.57
CA HIS A 56 0.49 -13.70 -15.60
C HIS A 56 0.67 -12.31 -16.23
N HIS A 57 -0.06 -12.01 -17.30
CA HIS A 57 0.04 -10.73 -18.01
C HIS A 57 -0.40 -9.56 -17.14
N ARG A 58 -1.52 -9.70 -16.45
CA ARG A 58 -2.05 -8.67 -15.56
C ARG A 58 -1.15 -8.40 -14.36
N ARG A 59 -0.54 -9.46 -13.78
CA ARG A 59 0.46 -9.33 -12.72
C ARG A 59 1.68 -8.55 -13.18
N ALA A 60 2.21 -8.87 -14.37
CA ALA A 60 3.38 -8.18 -14.92
C ALA A 60 3.10 -6.68 -15.11
N VAL A 61 1.98 -6.34 -15.74
CA VAL A 61 1.57 -4.94 -15.96
C VAL A 61 1.31 -4.24 -14.62
N GLY A 62 0.58 -4.86 -13.70
CA GLY A 62 0.28 -4.30 -12.38
C GLY A 62 1.54 -4.00 -11.55
N THR A 63 2.50 -4.94 -11.55
CA THR A 63 3.80 -4.74 -10.88
C THR A 63 4.59 -3.59 -11.52
N ALA A 64 4.63 -3.51 -12.85
CA ALA A 64 5.32 -2.44 -13.56
C ALA A 64 4.72 -1.06 -13.22
N TRP A 65 3.40 -0.94 -13.18
CA TRP A 65 2.71 0.26 -12.74
C TRP A 65 3.07 0.64 -11.31
N GLN A 66 3.04 -0.31 -10.39
CA GLN A 66 3.34 -0.07 -8.98
C GLN A 66 4.77 0.41 -8.76
N VAL A 67 5.75 -0.21 -9.45
CA VAL A 67 7.16 0.21 -9.42
C VAL A 67 7.32 1.59 -10.05
N GLY A 68 6.66 1.86 -11.18
CA GLY A 68 6.70 3.16 -11.87
C GLY A 68 6.21 4.30 -10.96
N PHE A 69 5.06 4.14 -10.33
CA PHE A 69 4.55 5.14 -9.38
C PHE A 69 5.43 5.28 -8.13
N GLY A 70 6.03 4.18 -7.65
CA GLY A 70 7.00 4.23 -6.56
C GLY A 70 8.21 5.12 -6.87
N ASN A 71 8.73 5.06 -8.10
CA ASN A 71 9.83 5.92 -8.56
C ASN A 71 9.44 7.40 -8.63
N ILE A 72 8.22 7.73 -9.05
CA ILE A 72 7.69 9.10 -9.01
C ILE A 72 7.66 9.62 -7.57
N GLY A 73 7.22 8.77 -6.61
CA GLY A 73 7.26 9.10 -5.19
C GLY A 73 8.67 9.41 -4.67
N GLY A 74 9.69 8.68 -5.16
CA GLY A 74 11.10 8.96 -4.85
C GLY A 74 11.56 10.34 -5.32
N ILE A 75 11.14 10.77 -6.52
CA ILE A 75 11.43 12.12 -7.04
C ILE A 75 10.80 13.18 -6.12
N ILE A 76 9.52 13.01 -5.76
CA ILE A 76 8.82 13.95 -4.86
C ILE A 76 9.54 14.03 -3.50
N ALA A 77 9.97 12.89 -2.95
CA ALA A 77 10.68 12.85 -1.67
C ALA A 77 11.99 13.65 -1.70
N THR A 78 12.73 13.61 -2.83
CA THR A 78 13.97 14.35 -2.99
C THR A 78 13.74 15.87 -2.89
N TYR A 79 12.65 16.36 -3.46
CA TYR A 79 12.29 17.78 -3.40
C TYR A 79 11.58 18.18 -2.08
N ALA A 80 11.06 17.24 -1.33
CA ALA A 80 10.38 17.49 -0.06
C ALA A 80 11.33 17.89 1.07
N PHE A 81 12.60 17.43 1.04
CA PHE A 81 13.60 17.71 2.05
C PHE A 81 14.65 18.70 1.54
N GLN A 82 14.32 19.98 1.55
CA GLN A 82 15.24 21.03 1.09
C GLN A 82 16.13 21.53 2.24
N ALA A 83 17.39 21.86 1.92
CA ALA A 83 18.36 22.34 2.90
C ALA A 83 17.91 23.64 3.61
N LYS A 84 17.06 24.46 2.96
CA LYS A 84 16.49 25.67 3.55
C LYS A 84 15.60 25.44 4.77
N ASP A 85 15.04 24.24 4.90
CA ASP A 85 14.11 23.86 5.97
C ASP A 85 14.83 23.23 7.18
N ALA A 86 16.17 23.19 7.13
CA ALA A 86 16.98 22.72 8.26
C ALA A 86 16.83 23.65 9.47
N PRO A 87 16.88 23.12 10.69
CA PRO A 87 17.12 21.73 11.08
C PRO A 87 15.84 20.89 11.25
N GLN A 88 14.65 21.48 11.14
CA GLN A 88 13.39 20.85 11.54
C GLN A 88 12.67 20.08 10.43
N TYR A 89 12.93 20.36 9.15
CA TYR A 89 12.33 19.71 7.99
C TYR A 89 10.81 19.44 8.08
N LYS A 90 10.07 20.35 8.74
CA LYS A 90 8.62 20.21 8.96
C LYS A 90 7.81 19.98 7.69
N PRO A 91 8.07 20.69 6.56
CA PRO A 91 7.32 20.46 5.33
C PRO A 91 7.53 19.05 4.78
N GLY A 92 8.77 18.54 4.83
CA GLY A 92 9.11 17.20 4.36
C GLY A 92 8.37 16.11 5.15
N TYR A 93 8.40 16.19 6.47
CA TYR A 93 7.67 15.22 7.32
C TYR A 93 6.16 15.30 7.13
N SER A 94 5.60 16.51 6.94
CA SER A 94 4.16 16.68 6.69
C SER A 94 3.73 16.05 5.36
N ILE A 95 4.54 16.20 4.31
CA ILE A 95 4.31 15.56 3.02
C ILE A 95 4.36 14.03 3.17
N CYS A 96 5.36 13.49 3.85
CA CYS A 96 5.50 12.05 4.08
C CYS A 96 4.30 11.48 4.84
N ILE A 97 3.85 12.13 5.90
CA ILE A 97 2.63 11.71 6.63
C ILE A 97 1.42 11.72 5.70
N GLY A 98 1.25 12.76 4.89
CA GLY A 98 0.16 12.85 3.94
C GLY A 98 0.12 11.64 2.99
N PHE A 99 1.28 11.25 2.44
CA PHE A 99 1.36 10.07 1.57
C PHE A 99 1.12 8.75 2.31
N VAL A 100 1.59 8.62 3.55
CA VAL A 100 1.34 7.40 4.36
C VAL A 100 -0.15 7.30 4.72
N CYS A 101 -0.81 8.40 5.07
CA CYS A 101 -2.26 8.42 5.30
C CYS A 101 -3.04 8.11 4.01
N LEU A 102 -2.63 8.66 2.87
CA LEU A 102 -3.22 8.36 1.57
C LEU A 102 -3.10 6.86 1.23
N SER A 103 -1.94 6.26 1.51
CA SER A 103 -1.72 4.82 1.35
C SER A 103 -2.66 4.00 2.25
N ALA A 104 -2.84 4.40 3.51
CA ALA A 104 -3.76 3.74 4.43
C ALA A 104 -5.20 3.77 3.91
N VAL A 105 -5.67 4.94 3.47
CA VAL A 105 -7.01 5.12 2.89
C VAL A 105 -7.18 4.27 1.63
N SER A 106 -6.18 4.28 0.73
CA SER A 106 -6.20 3.47 -0.49
C SER A 106 -6.27 1.97 -0.19
N CYS A 107 -5.53 1.48 0.80
CA CYS A 107 -5.60 0.09 1.26
C CYS A 107 -6.99 -0.27 1.81
N CYS A 108 -7.61 0.63 2.57
CA CYS A 108 -8.96 0.43 3.09
C CYS A 108 -9.99 0.37 1.95
N ILE A 109 -9.91 1.28 0.98
CA ILE A 109 -10.80 1.30 -0.19
C ILE A 109 -10.65 0.00 -0.99
N TYR A 110 -9.42 -0.42 -1.25
CA TYR A 110 -9.13 -1.65 -1.98
C TYR A 110 -9.66 -2.89 -1.24
N PHE A 111 -9.48 -2.95 0.08
CA PHE A 111 -10.04 -4.02 0.92
C PHE A 111 -11.57 -4.08 0.81
N VAL A 112 -12.25 -2.94 0.95
CA VAL A 112 -13.72 -2.85 0.84
C VAL A 112 -14.18 -3.28 -0.56
N ALA A 113 -13.48 -2.84 -1.60
CA ALA A 113 -13.79 -3.23 -2.98
C ALA A 113 -13.68 -4.75 -3.20
N CYS A 114 -12.60 -5.38 -2.72
CA CYS A 114 -12.42 -6.83 -2.77
C CYS A 114 -13.51 -7.57 -1.99
N TRP A 115 -13.83 -7.08 -0.80
CA TRP A 115 -14.89 -7.65 0.04
C TRP A 115 -16.27 -7.58 -0.62
N MET A 116 -16.62 -6.40 -1.19
CA MET A 116 -17.87 -6.21 -1.92
C MET A 116 -17.96 -7.12 -3.15
N GLN A 117 -16.88 -7.24 -3.90
CA GLN A 117 -16.85 -8.11 -5.07
C GLN A 117 -17.01 -9.59 -4.69
N ASN A 118 -16.31 -10.05 -3.65
CA ASN A 118 -16.49 -11.41 -3.13
C ASN A 118 -17.94 -11.66 -2.71
N ARG A 119 -18.52 -10.72 -1.97
CA ARG A 119 -19.92 -10.83 -1.53
C ARG A 119 -20.92 -10.85 -2.69
N ASN A 120 -20.69 -10.06 -3.73
CA ASN A 120 -21.54 -10.06 -4.92
C ASN A 120 -21.44 -11.38 -5.68
N ARG A 121 -20.23 -11.93 -5.80
CA ARG A 121 -19.99 -13.23 -6.45
C ARG A 121 -20.60 -14.40 -5.68
N ASP A 122 -20.66 -14.32 -4.35
CA ASP A 122 -21.32 -15.36 -3.53
C ASP A 122 -22.86 -15.36 -3.70
N ARG A 123 -23.42 -14.23 -4.14
CA ARG A 123 -24.86 -14.10 -4.43
C ARG A 123 -25.24 -14.47 -5.85
N SER A 124 -24.27 -14.49 -6.77
CA SER A 124 -24.51 -14.87 -8.16
C SER A 124 -24.48 -16.39 -8.32
N PRO A 125 -25.38 -16.97 -9.15
CA PRO A 125 -25.35 -18.39 -9.46
C PRO A 125 -23.98 -18.76 -10.05
N ARG A 126 -23.40 -19.87 -9.60
CA ARG A 126 -22.15 -20.40 -10.19
C ARG A 126 -22.44 -20.84 -11.61
N ASP A 127 -21.71 -20.31 -12.55
CA ASP A 127 -21.78 -20.72 -13.95
C ASP A 127 -21.00 -22.05 -14.11
N LEU A 128 -21.72 -23.15 -13.92
CA LEU A 128 -21.16 -24.53 -14.02
C LEU A 128 -20.78 -24.90 -15.46
N SER A 129 -21.09 -24.05 -16.44
CA SER A 129 -20.86 -24.31 -17.85
C SER A 129 -19.44 -23.99 -18.34
N LEU A 130 -18.63 -23.29 -17.53
CA LEU A 130 -17.28 -22.89 -17.93
C LEU A 130 -16.28 -24.04 -17.74
N THR A 131 -15.53 -24.35 -18.80
CA THR A 131 -14.40 -25.29 -18.76
C THR A 131 -13.26 -24.72 -17.92
N GLU A 132 -12.44 -25.61 -17.30
CA GLU A 132 -11.27 -25.20 -16.50
C GLU A 132 -10.27 -24.32 -17.29
N PHE A 133 -10.17 -24.55 -18.60
CA PHE A 133 -9.35 -23.73 -19.49
C PHE A 133 -9.88 -22.29 -19.59
N GLU A 134 -11.18 -22.11 -19.80
CA GLU A 134 -11.83 -20.80 -19.86
C GLU A 134 -11.77 -20.05 -18.53
N LYS A 135 -11.84 -20.75 -17.40
CA LYS A 135 -11.66 -20.16 -16.07
C LYS A 135 -10.25 -19.61 -15.88
N THR A 136 -9.25 -20.35 -16.37
CA THR A 136 -7.84 -19.94 -16.29
C THR A 136 -7.56 -18.73 -17.19
N GLU A 137 -8.17 -18.67 -18.37
CA GLU A 137 -8.04 -17.57 -19.31
C GLU A 137 -8.72 -16.29 -18.80
N LYS A 138 -9.87 -16.39 -18.17
CA LYS A 138 -10.60 -15.28 -17.55
C LYS A 138 -9.90 -14.75 -16.29
N GLY A 139 -9.10 -15.55 -15.62
CA GLY A 139 -8.36 -15.17 -14.42
C GLY A 139 -9.28 -14.62 -13.31
N ASP A 140 -9.06 -13.37 -12.92
CA ASP A 140 -9.85 -12.67 -11.88
C ASP A 140 -11.28 -12.29 -12.33
N MET A 141 -11.60 -12.39 -13.63
CA MET A 141 -12.97 -12.23 -14.14
C MET A 141 -13.80 -13.50 -14.04
N SER A 142 -13.18 -14.64 -13.69
CA SER A 142 -13.92 -15.89 -13.47
C SER A 142 -14.90 -15.74 -12.30
N PRO A 143 -16.16 -16.24 -12.41
CA PRO A 143 -17.14 -16.18 -11.33
C PRO A 143 -16.72 -16.94 -10.07
N ASP A 144 -15.84 -17.94 -10.24
CA ASP A 144 -15.31 -18.74 -9.12
C ASP A 144 -14.12 -18.09 -8.42
N TYR A 145 -13.52 -17.03 -9.01
CA TYR A 145 -12.38 -16.36 -8.41
C TYR A 145 -12.78 -15.61 -7.13
N ARG A 146 -11.97 -15.75 -6.09
CA ARG A 146 -12.13 -14.99 -4.82
C ARG A 146 -10.90 -14.19 -4.52
N TYR A 147 -11.10 -12.90 -4.22
CA TYR A 147 -10.03 -12.01 -3.80
C TYR A 147 -9.59 -12.34 -2.37
N LEU A 148 -8.28 -12.28 -2.13
CA LEU A 148 -7.68 -12.41 -0.79
C LEU A 148 -7.94 -11.12 0.02
N LEU A 149 -8.49 -11.28 1.21
CA LEU A 149 -8.85 -10.19 2.13
C LEU A 149 -7.79 -9.95 3.21
#